data_7fbc9e30af06b86d49994f0a8481857e
#
_entry.id   7fbc9e30af06b86d49994f0a8481857e
#
_cell.length_a   1.000
_cell.length_b   1.000
_cell.length_c   1.000
_cell.angle_alpha   90.00
_cell.angle_beta   90.00
_cell.angle_gamma   90.00
#
_symmetry.space_group_name_H-M   'P 1'
#
loop_
_entity.id
_entity.type
_entity.pdbx_description
1 polymer ?
#
loop_
_entity_poly.entity_id
_entity_poly.type
_entity_poly.pdbx_seq_one_letter_code
_entity_poly.pdbx_strand_id
1 'polypeptide(L)'
;MPFCPKCGTQIAEGTACPKCIGGAASAPSGASGGLDDNVAGALAYVTIIPAIVFLVLEPFNRKRFVRFHSFQCLLFAVVWTVLWIGLSVIAHIPFFGWLTVLVWPLVSLAGFVVWLILVLKAYQGQMFKLPVIGDMAEKQAGA
;
A
#
# COMPACT_ATOMS: atom_id res chain seq x y z
N MET A 1 -10.29 16.18 -36.34
CA MET A 1 -10.16 16.56 -34.93
C MET A 1 -9.13 15.64 -34.32
N PRO A 2 -7.99 16.14 -33.84
CA PRO A 2 -6.96 15.30 -33.23
C PRO A 2 -7.38 14.76 -31.85
N PHE A 3 -6.89 13.57 -31.52
CA PHE A 3 -7.12 12.96 -30.23
C PHE A 3 -5.88 13.18 -29.33
N CYS A 4 -6.09 13.40 -28.06
CA CYS A 4 -4.98 13.51 -27.08
C CYS A 4 -4.25 12.16 -26.98
N PRO A 5 -2.92 12.11 -27.23
CA PRO A 5 -2.16 10.87 -27.19
C PRO A 5 -2.05 10.25 -25.78
N LYS A 6 -2.36 11.03 -24.72
CA LYS A 6 -2.33 10.55 -23.33
C LYS A 6 -3.65 9.99 -22.81
N CYS A 7 -4.79 10.52 -23.21
CA CYS A 7 -6.08 10.13 -22.63
C CYS A 7 -7.17 9.80 -23.70
N GLY A 8 -6.88 9.91 -25.01
CA GLY A 8 -7.80 9.59 -26.09
C GLY A 8 -8.98 10.57 -26.25
N THR A 9 -9.04 11.66 -25.50
CA THR A 9 -10.12 12.65 -25.60
C THR A 9 -9.94 13.49 -26.84
N GLN A 10 -11.02 13.79 -27.58
CA GLN A 10 -11.00 14.72 -28.73
C GLN A 10 -10.65 16.13 -28.26
N ILE A 11 -9.68 16.74 -28.93
CA ILE A 11 -9.24 18.11 -28.63
C ILE A 11 -9.31 18.96 -29.92
N ALA A 12 -9.55 20.26 -29.78
CA ALA A 12 -9.44 21.18 -30.88
C ALA A 12 -7.96 21.38 -31.26
N GLU A 13 -7.68 21.57 -32.53
CA GLU A 13 -6.32 21.79 -33.03
C GLU A 13 -5.67 22.97 -32.31
N GLY A 14 -4.48 22.73 -31.74
CA GLY A 14 -3.68 23.73 -31.04
C GLY A 14 -4.09 23.99 -29.58
N THR A 15 -5.11 23.30 -29.05
CA THR A 15 -5.46 23.42 -27.61
C THR A 15 -4.88 22.29 -26.79
N ALA A 16 -4.33 22.66 -25.65
CA ALA A 16 -3.85 21.68 -24.69
C ALA A 16 -5.04 20.94 -24.05
N CYS A 17 -4.94 19.64 -23.83
CA CYS A 17 -6.04 18.82 -23.35
C CYS A 17 -6.51 19.25 -21.96
N PRO A 18 -7.75 19.72 -21.76
CA PRO A 18 -8.23 20.19 -20.46
C PRO A 18 -8.21 19.11 -19.39
N LYS A 19 -8.27 17.85 -19.80
CA LYS A 19 -8.22 16.69 -18.92
C LYS A 19 -6.80 16.34 -18.45
N CYS A 20 -5.77 16.79 -19.19
CA CYS A 20 -4.36 16.54 -18.87
C CYS A 20 -3.66 17.76 -18.25
N ILE A 21 -4.20 18.99 -18.39
CA ILE A 21 -3.60 20.24 -17.86
C ILE A 21 -3.94 20.46 -16.39
N GLY A 22 -5.09 19.92 -15.93
CA GLY A 22 -5.43 19.95 -14.49
C GLY A 22 -4.54 18.98 -13.74
N GLY A 23 -3.33 19.42 -13.39
CA GLY A 23 -2.34 18.59 -12.73
C GLY A 23 -2.92 17.87 -11.51
N ALA A 24 -2.62 16.59 -11.40
CA ALA A 24 -2.75 15.75 -10.21
C ALA A 24 -4.17 15.55 -9.64
N ALA A 25 -5.18 15.46 -10.49
CA ALA A 25 -6.34 14.67 -10.16
C ALA A 25 -6.15 13.32 -10.87
N SER A 26 -5.83 12.29 -10.11
CA SER A 26 -6.00 10.92 -10.55
C SER A 26 -7.36 10.81 -11.21
N ALA A 27 -7.39 10.59 -12.54
CA ALA A 27 -8.63 10.33 -13.24
C ALA A 27 -9.37 9.23 -12.48
N PRO A 28 -10.66 9.36 -12.21
CA PRO A 28 -11.44 8.22 -11.77
C PRO A 28 -11.32 7.18 -12.86
N SER A 29 -10.56 6.14 -12.59
CA SER A 29 -10.51 4.94 -13.43
C SER A 29 -11.94 4.48 -13.54
N GLY A 30 -12.45 4.39 -14.77
CA GLY A 30 -13.85 4.21 -15.09
C GLY A 30 -14.53 3.22 -14.16
N ALA A 31 -15.70 3.59 -13.72
CA ALA A 31 -16.64 2.78 -12.97
C ALA A 31 -17.00 1.49 -13.73
N SER A 32 -16.14 0.53 -13.68
CA SER A 32 -16.48 -0.87 -13.84
C SER A 32 -16.65 -1.40 -12.42
N GLY A 33 -17.88 -1.66 -12.01
CA GLY A 33 -18.41 -2.18 -10.74
C GLY A 33 -17.50 -2.80 -9.67
N GLY A 34 -16.33 -2.24 -9.39
CA GLY A 34 -15.34 -2.67 -8.43
C GLY A 34 -14.96 -1.53 -7.48
N LEU A 35 -14.42 -1.91 -6.33
CA LEU A 35 -13.85 -1.02 -5.33
C LEU A 35 -12.86 -0.02 -5.95
N ASP A 36 -12.95 1.24 -5.53
CA ASP A 36 -11.97 2.26 -5.90
C ASP A 36 -10.56 1.80 -5.49
N ASP A 37 -9.57 2.10 -6.32
CA ASP A 37 -8.19 1.65 -6.12
C ASP A 37 -7.62 2.09 -4.76
N ASN A 38 -7.98 3.29 -4.31
CA ASN A 38 -7.57 3.83 -3.02
C ASN A 38 -8.16 3.02 -1.86
N VAL A 39 -9.44 2.67 -1.99
CA VAL A 39 -10.15 1.84 -1.00
C VAL A 39 -9.57 0.43 -1.00
N ALA A 40 -9.31 -0.15 -2.15
CA ALA A 40 -8.68 -1.47 -2.26
C ALA A 40 -7.27 -1.47 -1.65
N GLY A 41 -6.47 -0.43 -1.93
CA GLY A 41 -5.14 -0.25 -1.32
C GLY A 41 -5.19 -0.13 0.20
N ALA A 42 -6.14 0.62 0.76
CA ALA A 42 -6.34 0.74 2.20
C ALA A 42 -6.86 -0.58 2.81
N LEU A 43 -7.79 -1.25 2.12
CA LEU A 43 -8.37 -2.53 2.55
C LEU A 43 -7.32 -3.64 2.65
N ALA A 44 -6.28 -3.59 1.81
CA ALA A 44 -5.17 -4.54 1.87
C ALA A 44 -4.45 -4.55 3.24
N TYR A 45 -4.52 -3.46 4.02
CA TYR A 45 -3.93 -3.37 5.36
C TYR A 45 -4.86 -3.79 6.50
N VAL A 46 -6.14 -4.01 6.24
CA VAL A 46 -7.10 -4.42 7.29
C VAL A 46 -6.76 -5.80 7.83
N THR A 47 -6.47 -6.74 6.92
CA THR A 47 -5.93 -8.06 7.25
C THR A 47 -5.06 -8.58 6.10
N ILE A 48 -4.29 -9.64 6.36
CA ILE A 48 -3.47 -10.31 5.33
C ILE A 48 -4.35 -10.93 4.22
N ILE A 49 -5.57 -11.33 4.55
CA ILE A 49 -6.47 -12.01 3.62
C ILE A 49 -6.82 -11.14 2.40
N PRO A 50 -7.33 -9.90 2.55
CA PRO A 50 -7.56 -9.01 1.41
C PRO A 50 -6.29 -8.76 0.58
N ALA A 51 -5.13 -8.61 1.23
CA ALA A 51 -3.88 -8.41 0.50
C ALA A 51 -3.57 -9.57 -0.45
N ILE A 52 -3.75 -10.83 0.01
CA ILE A 52 -3.57 -12.02 -0.81
C ILE A 52 -4.65 -12.09 -1.91
N VAL A 53 -5.91 -11.84 -1.55
CA VAL A 53 -7.04 -11.86 -2.49
C VAL A 53 -6.80 -10.87 -3.63
N PHE A 54 -6.37 -9.65 -3.34
CA PHE A 54 -6.09 -8.63 -4.37
C PHE A 54 -4.89 -8.97 -5.26
N LEU A 55 -3.95 -9.78 -4.79
CA LEU A 55 -2.85 -10.26 -5.63
C LEU A 55 -3.26 -11.37 -6.60
N VAL A 56 -4.31 -12.13 -6.27
CA VAL A 56 -4.78 -13.26 -7.08
C VAL A 56 -5.96 -12.86 -7.96
N LEU A 57 -6.84 -11.98 -7.47
CA LEU A 57 -8.11 -11.65 -8.12
C LEU A 57 -7.93 -10.59 -9.22
N GLU A 58 -8.41 -10.89 -10.43
CA GLU A 58 -8.60 -9.87 -11.46
C GLU A 58 -9.84 -9.01 -11.13
N PRO A 59 -9.83 -7.69 -11.38
CA PRO A 59 -8.81 -6.89 -12.06
C PRO A 59 -7.73 -6.28 -11.14
N PHE A 60 -7.72 -6.57 -9.83
CA PHE A 60 -6.86 -5.92 -8.84
C PHE A 60 -5.39 -6.30 -9.00
N ASN A 61 -5.10 -7.53 -9.41
CA ASN A 61 -3.75 -8.02 -9.65
C ASN A 61 -3.02 -7.33 -10.81
N ARG A 62 -3.74 -6.61 -11.69
CA ARG A 62 -3.17 -5.81 -12.80
C ARG A 62 -2.91 -4.36 -12.42
N LYS A 63 -3.46 -3.90 -11.30
CA LYS A 63 -3.33 -2.52 -10.85
C LYS A 63 -2.07 -2.36 -9.99
N ARG A 64 -1.06 -1.68 -10.53
CA ARG A 64 0.23 -1.47 -9.86
C ARG A 64 0.07 -0.91 -8.44
N PHE A 65 -0.85 0.02 -8.24
CA PHE A 65 -1.13 0.63 -6.95
C PHE A 65 -1.58 -0.40 -5.90
N VAL A 66 -2.58 -1.22 -6.24
CA VAL A 66 -3.13 -2.26 -5.35
C VAL A 66 -2.08 -3.34 -5.07
N ARG A 67 -1.36 -3.79 -6.11
CA ARG A 67 -0.25 -4.75 -5.95
C ARG A 67 0.82 -4.22 -4.99
N PHE A 68 1.23 -2.96 -5.14
CA PHE A 68 2.24 -2.34 -4.28
C PHE A 68 1.82 -2.40 -2.81
N HIS A 69 0.60 -1.94 -2.49
CA HIS A 69 0.10 -1.94 -1.11
C HIS A 69 -0.10 -3.35 -0.57
N SER A 70 -0.56 -4.30 -1.40
CA SER A 70 -0.69 -5.70 -1.00
C SER A 70 0.66 -6.34 -0.67
N PHE A 71 1.68 -6.17 -1.51
CA PHE A 71 3.03 -6.67 -1.22
C PHE A 71 3.64 -6.00 0.01
N GLN A 72 3.46 -4.68 0.15
CA GLN A 72 3.96 -3.95 1.31
C GLN A 72 3.30 -4.42 2.60
N CYS A 73 1.99 -4.71 2.59
CA CYS A 73 1.27 -5.30 3.72
C CYS A 73 1.83 -6.67 4.10
N LEU A 74 2.04 -7.55 3.12
CA LEU A 74 2.60 -8.89 3.37
C LEU A 74 4.01 -8.82 3.95
N LEU A 75 4.88 -8.00 3.37
CA LEU A 75 6.24 -7.80 3.87
C LEU A 75 6.25 -7.19 5.28
N PHE A 76 5.38 -6.21 5.53
CA PHE A 76 5.20 -5.63 6.85
C PHE A 76 4.76 -6.68 7.87
N ALA A 77 3.81 -7.56 7.51
CA ALA A 77 3.35 -8.64 8.37
C ALA A 77 4.46 -9.65 8.68
N VAL A 78 5.30 -9.99 7.69
CA VAL A 78 6.46 -10.87 7.89
C VAL A 78 7.46 -10.24 8.86
N VAL A 79 7.86 -8.99 8.63
CA VAL A 79 8.79 -8.28 9.52
C VAL A 79 8.22 -8.17 10.94
N TRP A 80 6.93 -7.88 11.06
CA TRP A 80 6.24 -7.80 12.33
C TRP A 80 6.24 -9.15 13.06
N THR A 81 5.96 -10.24 12.36
CA THR A 81 5.98 -11.60 12.93
C THR A 81 7.38 -11.99 13.41
N VAL A 82 8.41 -11.71 12.62
CA VAL A 82 9.81 -11.97 13.00
C VAL A 82 10.19 -11.17 14.25
N LEU A 83 9.82 -9.90 14.31
CA LEU A 83 10.05 -9.03 15.46
C LEU A 83 9.36 -9.59 16.73
N TRP A 84 8.12 -10.04 16.59
CA TRP A 84 7.34 -10.65 17.68
C TRP A 84 7.99 -11.94 18.20
N ILE A 85 8.41 -12.82 17.29
CA ILE A 85 9.11 -14.05 17.67
C ILE A 85 10.42 -13.70 18.39
N GLY A 86 11.20 -12.77 17.88
CA GLY A 86 12.45 -12.33 18.50
C GLY A 86 12.25 -11.79 19.91
N LEU A 87 11.29 -10.90 20.10
CA LEU A 87 10.94 -10.37 21.43
C LEU A 87 10.44 -11.45 22.37
N SER A 88 9.64 -12.42 21.86
CA SER A 88 9.15 -13.53 22.65
C SER A 88 10.31 -14.43 23.14
N VAL A 89 11.27 -14.72 22.27
CA VAL A 89 12.47 -15.50 22.67
C VAL A 89 13.26 -14.77 23.77
N ILE A 90 13.48 -13.46 23.61
CA ILE A 90 14.19 -12.65 24.61
C ILE A 90 13.44 -12.62 25.94
N ALA A 91 12.10 -12.58 25.89
CA ALA A 91 11.26 -12.59 27.09
C ALA A 91 11.44 -13.83 27.98
N HIS A 92 11.83 -14.97 27.39
CA HIS A 92 12.06 -16.21 28.12
C HIS A 92 13.47 -16.32 28.75
N ILE A 93 14.37 -15.39 28.43
CA ILE A 93 15.72 -15.37 29.03
C ILE A 93 15.61 -14.75 30.41
N PRO A 94 16.06 -15.45 31.48
CA PRO A 94 16.14 -14.87 32.82
C PRO A 94 16.94 -13.57 32.79
N PHE A 95 16.55 -12.56 33.55
CA PHE A 95 17.12 -11.21 33.56
C PHE A 95 16.64 -10.26 32.46
N PHE A 96 16.41 -10.70 31.21
CA PHE A 96 15.95 -9.85 30.11
C PHE A 96 14.42 -9.81 30.00
N GLY A 97 13.71 -10.77 30.56
CA GLY A 97 12.25 -10.86 30.46
C GLY A 97 11.52 -9.63 31.00
N TRP A 98 11.99 -9.01 32.08
CA TRP A 98 11.37 -7.82 32.63
C TRP A 98 11.53 -6.59 31.71
N LEU A 99 12.63 -6.51 30.95
CA LEU A 99 12.86 -5.43 29.99
C LEU A 99 11.86 -5.50 28.82
N THR A 100 11.47 -6.70 28.43
CA THR A 100 10.49 -6.88 27.34
C THR A 100 9.11 -6.35 27.72
N VAL A 101 8.73 -6.36 29.00
CA VAL A 101 7.47 -5.77 29.48
C VAL A 101 7.41 -4.27 29.20
N LEU A 102 8.54 -3.58 29.22
CA LEU A 102 8.64 -2.15 28.91
C LEU A 102 8.73 -1.90 27.40
N VAL A 103 9.49 -2.74 26.69
CA VAL A 103 9.74 -2.60 25.25
C VAL A 103 8.52 -2.98 24.43
N TRP A 104 7.77 -3.99 24.87
CA TRP A 104 6.62 -4.51 24.14
C TRP A 104 5.55 -3.46 23.80
N PRO A 105 5.04 -2.66 24.76
CA PRO A 105 4.03 -1.65 24.45
C PRO A 105 4.58 -0.54 23.53
N LEU A 106 5.87 -0.19 23.67
CA LEU A 106 6.50 0.81 22.81
C LEU A 106 6.58 0.33 21.36
N VAL A 107 7.02 -0.91 21.15
CA VAL A 107 7.11 -1.52 19.82
C VAL A 107 5.71 -1.67 19.22
N SER A 108 4.72 -2.10 20.01
CA SER A 108 3.34 -2.23 19.56
C SER A 108 2.73 -0.89 19.15
N LEU A 109 2.98 0.15 19.95
CA LEU A 109 2.53 1.51 19.62
C LEU A 109 3.19 2.04 18.35
N ALA A 110 4.51 1.87 18.22
CA ALA A 110 5.24 2.29 17.02
C ALA A 110 4.71 1.58 15.77
N GLY A 111 4.51 0.26 15.85
CA GLY A 111 3.94 -0.51 14.75
C GLY A 111 2.52 -0.10 14.39
N PHE A 112 1.70 0.19 15.38
CA PHE A 112 0.34 0.70 15.18
C PHE A 112 0.34 2.06 14.47
N VAL A 113 1.21 2.98 14.87
CA VAL A 113 1.35 4.30 14.23
C VAL A 113 1.79 4.14 12.77
N VAL A 114 2.80 3.29 12.51
CA VAL A 114 3.26 3.00 11.13
C VAL A 114 2.12 2.39 10.32
N TRP A 115 1.41 1.41 10.85
CA TRP A 115 0.26 0.80 10.20
C TRP A 115 -0.82 1.83 9.86
N LEU A 116 -1.16 2.72 10.79
CA LEU A 116 -2.15 3.77 10.58
C LEU A 116 -1.73 4.73 9.46
N ILE A 117 -0.45 5.12 9.44
CA ILE A 117 0.10 5.97 8.37
C ILE A 117 -0.04 5.27 7.01
N LEU A 118 0.27 3.97 6.94
CA LEU A 118 0.17 3.20 5.69
C LEU A 118 -1.27 3.14 5.18
N VAL A 119 -2.25 2.87 6.07
CA VAL A 119 -3.68 2.87 5.73
C VAL A 119 -4.12 4.23 5.21
N LEU A 120 -3.78 5.31 5.92
CA LEU A 120 -4.16 6.66 5.53
C LEU A 120 -3.53 7.07 4.20
N LYS A 121 -2.25 6.75 3.97
CA LYS A 121 -1.55 7.06 2.72
C LYS A 121 -2.11 6.26 1.55
N ALA A 122 -2.44 4.99 1.75
CA ALA A 122 -3.10 4.17 0.74
C ALA A 122 -4.49 4.74 0.39
N TYR A 123 -5.28 5.13 1.39
CA TYR A 123 -6.59 5.76 1.17
C TYR A 123 -6.49 7.08 0.41
N GLN A 124 -5.42 7.86 0.64
CA GLN A 124 -5.13 9.10 -0.09
C GLN A 124 -4.60 8.86 -1.53
N GLY A 125 -4.45 7.61 -1.96
CA GLY A 125 -3.92 7.28 -3.28
C GLY A 125 -2.41 7.47 -3.41
N GLN A 126 -1.68 7.57 -2.29
CA GLN A 126 -0.24 7.80 -2.28
C GLN A 126 0.52 6.49 -2.11
N MET A 127 1.49 6.23 -2.97
CA MET A 127 2.44 5.12 -2.81
C MET A 127 3.53 5.50 -1.81
N PHE A 128 3.18 5.50 -0.53
CA PHE A 128 4.15 5.76 0.54
C PHE A 128 5.03 4.52 0.76
N LYS A 129 6.33 4.69 0.53
CA LYS A 129 7.31 3.62 0.65
C LYS A 129 7.91 3.60 2.05
N LEU A 130 7.80 2.47 2.73
CA LEU A 130 8.61 2.21 3.91
C LEU A 130 10.09 2.00 3.50
N PRO A 131 11.06 2.47 4.28
CA PRO A 131 12.46 2.17 4.01
C PRO A 131 12.66 0.65 3.95
N VAL A 132 13.38 0.17 2.94
CA VAL A 132 13.67 -1.24 2.62
C VAL A 132 12.44 -2.03 2.14
N ILE A 133 11.35 -2.10 2.92
CA ILE A 133 10.13 -2.86 2.59
C ILE A 133 9.43 -2.27 1.35
N GLY A 134 9.38 -0.94 1.25
CA GLY A 134 8.72 -0.25 0.14
C GLY A 134 9.42 -0.48 -1.20
N ASP A 135 10.75 -0.50 -1.20
CA ASP A 135 11.52 -0.78 -2.42
C ASP A 135 11.36 -2.24 -2.88
N MET A 136 11.28 -3.18 -1.94
CA MET A 136 10.99 -4.58 -2.25
C MET A 136 9.56 -4.74 -2.80
N ALA A 137 8.58 -4.09 -2.17
CA ALA A 137 7.20 -4.10 -2.63
C ALA A 137 7.05 -3.50 -4.02
N GLU A 138 7.76 -2.42 -4.32
CA GLU A 138 7.74 -1.79 -5.64
C GLU A 138 8.33 -2.69 -6.73
N LYS A 139 9.44 -3.35 -6.46
CA LYS A 139 10.05 -4.31 -7.39
C LYS A 139 9.07 -5.44 -7.72
N GLN A 140 8.37 -5.96 -6.71
CA GLN A 140 7.39 -7.02 -6.91
C GLN A 140 6.11 -6.53 -7.60
N ALA A 141 5.70 -5.29 -7.35
CA ALA A 141 4.53 -4.70 -7.99
C ALA A 141 4.78 -4.30 -9.45
N GLY A 142 6.03 -4.03 -9.81
CA GLY A 142 6.44 -3.67 -11.17
C GLY A 142 6.87 -4.85 -12.04
N ALA A 143 6.97 -6.03 -11.45
CA ALA A 143 7.34 -7.27 -12.14
C ALA A 143 6.16 -7.86 -12.92
#